data_2045085e7fb2874b7050a9da863f3ae3
#
_entry.id   2045085e7fb2874b7050a9da863f3ae3
#
_cell.length_a   1.000
_cell.length_b   1.000
_cell.length_c   1.000
_cell.angle_alpha   90.00
_cell.angle_beta   90.00
_cell.angle_gamma   90.00
#
_symmetry.space_group_name_H-M   'P 1'
#
loop_
_entity.id
_entity.type
_entity.pdbx_description
1 polymer ?
#
loop_
_entity_poly.entity_id
_entity_poly.type
_entity_poly.pdbx_seq_one_letter_code
_entity_poly.pdbx_strand_id
1 'polypeptide(L)'
;MPQTKWNAFGISCMLLALAITSPANAVERKLLVASFENVVVIGDIDVSVETGKPVSAKASGDRRVLDSLKLERTGTTLRIRVLDLLNNDKRKPITEPLRVTLTTPVLQNVVLSGNGMVNVNAIKQPDAAKILISGNGKVTVNNVTADQFTADINGNGQMEIGGGLVRDARVTVIGAGEYRGAKLQARKLRLEHNGNATSSATVAEGTDIYNRGSGNITIGGKGTCFIKLAGRAAINCAKIDGEGKAK
;
A
#
# COMPACT_ATOMS: atom_id res chain seq x y z
N MET A 1 -31.25 -5.32 85.55
CA MET A 1 -31.88 -5.31 84.18
C MET A 1 -31.08 -4.34 83.31
N PRO A 2 -30.23 -4.81 82.43
CA PRO A 2 -29.52 -3.91 81.47
C PRO A 2 -30.18 -3.96 80.13
N GLN A 3 -30.39 -2.76 79.61
CA GLN A 3 -30.95 -2.54 78.27
C GLN A 3 -29.85 -2.64 77.20
N THR A 4 -30.03 -3.53 76.24
CA THR A 4 -29.18 -3.73 75.09
C THR A 4 -29.49 -2.69 74.01
N LYS A 5 -28.51 -1.84 73.65
CA LYS A 5 -28.57 -0.90 72.51
C LYS A 5 -28.19 -1.64 71.21
N TRP A 6 -29.08 -1.67 70.23
CA TRP A 6 -28.81 -2.14 68.91
C TRP A 6 -28.24 -0.98 68.06
N ASN A 7 -26.99 -1.14 67.61
CA ASN A 7 -26.37 -0.28 66.61
C ASN A 7 -26.80 -0.74 65.23
N ALA A 8 -27.54 0.09 64.52
CA ALA A 8 -27.84 -0.09 63.12
C ALA A 8 -26.64 0.33 62.27
N PHE A 9 -25.94 -0.64 61.69
CA PHE A 9 -24.90 -0.38 60.66
C PHE A 9 -25.61 -0.13 59.31
N GLY A 10 -25.60 1.12 58.89
CA GLY A 10 -26.08 1.50 57.53
C GLY A 10 -25.08 1.08 56.47
N ILE A 11 -25.38 0.05 55.69
CA ILE A 11 -24.63 -0.31 54.50
C ILE A 11 -25.03 0.65 53.37
N SER A 12 -24.15 1.64 53.10
CA SER A 12 -24.26 2.53 51.95
C SER A 12 -23.82 1.75 50.71
N CYS A 13 -24.79 1.30 49.91
CA CYS A 13 -24.53 0.63 48.63
C CYS A 13 -24.20 1.69 47.57
N MET A 14 -22.89 1.93 47.35
CA MET A 14 -22.39 2.85 46.30
C MET A 14 -22.51 2.14 44.97
N LEU A 15 -23.58 2.43 44.24
CA LEU A 15 -23.79 1.99 42.83
C LEU A 15 -22.75 2.62 41.94
N LEU A 16 -21.70 1.86 41.62
CA LEU A 16 -20.70 2.22 40.62
C LEU A 16 -21.37 2.03 39.24
N ALA A 17 -21.87 3.11 38.65
CA ALA A 17 -22.37 3.09 37.26
C ALA A 17 -21.16 2.89 36.32
N LEU A 18 -20.94 1.64 35.84
CA LEU A 18 -20.08 1.37 34.71
C LEU A 18 -20.72 2.03 33.47
N ALA A 19 -20.13 3.13 33.03
CA ALA A 19 -20.43 3.70 31.72
C ALA A 19 -19.93 2.70 30.65
N ILE A 20 -20.83 1.91 30.09
CA ILE A 20 -20.57 1.07 28.93
C ILE A 20 -20.44 2.02 27.75
N THR A 21 -19.21 2.44 27.43
CA THR A 21 -18.92 3.11 26.18
C THR A 21 -19.07 2.08 25.07
N SER A 22 -20.23 2.07 24.40
CA SER A 22 -20.43 1.28 23.18
C SER A 22 -19.41 1.77 22.14
N PRO A 23 -18.56 0.89 21.57
CA PRO A 23 -17.72 1.29 20.47
C PRO A 23 -18.61 1.75 19.31
N ALA A 24 -18.27 2.88 18.72
CA ALA A 24 -18.93 3.33 17.49
C ALA A 24 -18.83 2.19 16.47
N ASN A 25 -19.95 1.56 16.15
CA ASN A 25 -19.97 0.42 15.25
C ASN A 25 -19.71 0.93 13.83
N ALA A 26 -18.48 0.76 13.33
CA ALA A 26 -18.20 0.85 11.91
C ALA A 26 -19.18 -0.06 11.16
N VAL A 27 -19.94 0.51 10.25
CA VAL A 27 -20.88 -0.29 9.45
C VAL A 27 -20.04 -1.17 8.51
N GLU A 28 -20.13 -2.50 8.69
CA GLU A 28 -19.51 -3.46 7.76
C GLU A 28 -20.54 -3.92 6.73
N ARG A 29 -20.14 -3.92 5.46
CA ARG A 29 -20.95 -4.39 4.34
C ARG A 29 -20.19 -5.45 3.56
N LYS A 30 -20.79 -6.63 3.36
CA LYS A 30 -20.29 -7.61 2.39
C LYS A 30 -20.73 -7.18 0.99
N LEU A 31 -19.79 -7.26 0.04
CA LEU A 31 -19.98 -6.88 -1.34
C LEU A 31 -19.84 -8.10 -2.23
N LEU A 32 -20.71 -8.24 -3.21
CA LEU A 32 -20.61 -9.33 -4.18
C LEU A 32 -19.60 -8.92 -5.26
N VAL A 33 -18.57 -9.73 -5.43
CA VAL A 33 -17.56 -9.58 -6.47
C VAL A 33 -17.28 -10.92 -7.12
N ALA A 34 -17.08 -10.91 -8.43
CA ALA A 34 -16.59 -12.08 -9.15
C ALA A 34 -15.06 -12.11 -9.13
N SER A 35 -14.47 -13.23 -9.56
CA SER A 35 -13.01 -13.42 -9.59
C SER A 35 -12.29 -12.30 -10.34
N PHE A 36 -11.18 -11.82 -9.78
CA PHE A 36 -10.32 -10.79 -10.35
C PHE A 36 -8.85 -11.11 -10.10
N GLU A 37 -7.99 -10.60 -10.96
CA GLU A 37 -6.53 -10.73 -10.90
C GLU A 37 -5.85 -9.35 -10.85
N ASN A 38 -6.59 -8.29 -11.16
CA ASN A 38 -6.10 -6.93 -11.19
C ASN A 38 -6.99 -6.04 -10.32
N VAL A 39 -6.36 -5.17 -9.54
CA VAL A 39 -7.06 -4.20 -8.69
C VAL A 39 -6.67 -2.79 -9.08
N VAL A 40 -7.67 -1.94 -9.29
CA VAL A 40 -7.52 -0.50 -9.54
C VAL A 40 -8.27 0.27 -8.47
N VAL A 41 -7.54 1.01 -7.65
CA VAL A 41 -8.07 1.85 -6.57
C VAL A 41 -7.99 3.31 -7.00
N ILE A 42 -9.11 4.02 -6.94
CA ILE A 42 -9.21 5.43 -7.32
C ILE A 42 -9.74 6.25 -6.16
N GLY A 43 -8.94 7.22 -5.69
CA GLY A 43 -9.25 8.12 -4.59
C GLY A 43 -8.52 7.77 -3.30
N ASP A 44 -9.05 8.27 -2.17
CA ASP A 44 -8.46 8.14 -0.84
C ASP A 44 -9.13 6.98 -0.10
N ILE A 45 -8.81 5.77 -0.52
CA ILE A 45 -9.42 4.52 -0.03
C ILE A 45 -8.32 3.62 0.54
N ASP A 46 -8.54 3.08 1.74
CA ASP A 46 -7.67 2.08 2.31
C ASP A 46 -8.11 0.68 1.86
N VAL A 47 -7.28 0.00 1.09
CA VAL A 47 -7.58 -1.32 0.55
C VAL A 47 -6.57 -2.35 1.07
N SER A 48 -7.07 -3.46 1.60
CA SER A 48 -6.26 -4.63 1.93
C SER A 48 -6.63 -5.78 1.02
N VAL A 49 -5.64 -6.40 0.38
CA VAL A 49 -5.83 -7.54 -0.52
C VAL A 49 -5.07 -8.74 0.01
N GLU A 50 -5.79 -9.84 0.26
CA GLU A 50 -5.19 -11.13 0.62
C GLU A 50 -5.32 -12.10 -0.55
N THR A 51 -4.20 -12.64 -1.01
CA THR A 51 -4.13 -13.60 -2.10
C THR A 51 -4.06 -15.05 -1.59
N GLY A 52 -4.39 -16.00 -2.44
CA GLY A 52 -4.43 -17.42 -2.08
C GLY A 52 -5.70 -17.85 -1.36
N LYS A 53 -6.75 -17.03 -1.39
CA LYS A 53 -8.05 -17.29 -0.75
C LYS A 53 -9.20 -17.22 -1.77
N PRO A 54 -10.35 -17.87 -1.51
CA PRO A 54 -11.55 -17.65 -2.31
C PRO A 54 -11.93 -16.18 -2.38
N VAL A 55 -12.58 -15.78 -3.47
CA VAL A 55 -12.95 -14.39 -3.72
C VAL A 55 -13.96 -13.88 -2.70
N SER A 56 -13.65 -12.76 -2.07
CA SER A 56 -14.60 -12.02 -1.24
C SER A 56 -14.28 -10.53 -1.23
N ALA A 57 -15.26 -9.72 -0.86
CA ALA A 57 -15.09 -8.30 -0.63
C ALA A 57 -15.93 -7.85 0.56
N LYS A 58 -15.34 -7.03 1.41
CA LYS A 58 -15.97 -6.37 2.54
C LYS A 58 -15.55 -4.91 2.56
N ALA A 59 -16.46 -4.03 2.97
CA ALA A 59 -16.15 -2.64 3.17
C ALA A 59 -16.67 -2.17 4.53
N SER A 60 -15.92 -1.30 5.19
CA SER A 60 -16.31 -0.66 6.46
C SER A 60 -15.95 0.81 6.45
N GLY A 61 -16.68 1.62 7.21
CA GLY A 61 -16.48 3.05 7.31
C GLY A 61 -17.75 3.86 7.51
N ASP A 62 -17.69 5.18 7.30
CA ASP A 62 -18.85 6.07 7.34
C ASP A 62 -19.91 5.62 6.33
N ARG A 63 -21.16 5.49 6.78
CA ARG A 63 -22.27 4.99 5.98
C ARG A 63 -22.47 5.74 4.67
N ARG A 64 -22.30 7.06 4.66
CA ARG A 64 -22.46 7.90 3.47
C ARG A 64 -21.41 7.57 2.41
N VAL A 65 -20.17 7.31 2.85
CA VAL A 65 -19.08 6.92 1.97
C VAL A 65 -19.28 5.50 1.45
N LEU A 66 -19.75 4.59 2.32
CA LEU A 66 -20.10 3.22 1.92
C LEU A 66 -21.23 3.17 0.89
N ASP A 67 -22.24 4.06 0.99
CA ASP A 67 -23.33 4.14 0.01
C ASP A 67 -22.85 4.68 -1.36
N SER A 68 -21.77 5.46 -1.37
CA SER A 68 -21.13 5.99 -2.56
C SER A 68 -20.02 5.09 -3.13
N LEU A 69 -19.65 4.02 -2.41
CA LEU A 69 -18.63 3.07 -2.85
C LEU A 69 -19.12 2.25 -4.04
N LYS A 70 -18.33 2.20 -5.09
CA LYS A 70 -18.56 1.36 -6.27
C LYS A 70 -17.41 0.40 -6.49
N LEU A 71 -17.77 -0.87 -6.65
CA LEU A 71 -16.90 -1.93 -7.11
C LEU A 71 -17.39 -2.36 -8.49
N GLU A 72 -16.59 -2.10 -9.51
CA GLU A 72 -16.92 -2.41 -10.91
C GLU A 72 -15.90 -3.39 -11.46
N ARG A 73 -16.36 -4.49 -12.01
CA ARG A 73 -15.48 -5.48 -12.64
C ARG A 73 -15.60 -5.44 -14.16
N THR A 74 -14.44 -5.33 -14.83
CA THR A 74 -14.33 -5.40 -16.27
C THR A 74 -13.24 -6.41 -16.62
N GLY A 75 -13.61 -7.51 -17.28
CA GLY A 75 -12.68 -8.63 -17.51
C GLY A 75 -12.18 -9.21 -16.18
N THR A 76 -10.88 -9.26 -15.95
CA THR A 76 -10.22 -9.68 -14.71
C THR A 76 -9.85 -8.50 -13.79
N THR A 77 -10.27 -7.28 -14.11
CA THR A 77 -9.93 -6.06 -13.35
C THR A 77 -11.09 -5.63 -12.46
N LEU A 78 -10.84 -5.55 -11.16
CA LEU A 78 -11.74 -4.95 -10.17
C LEU A 78 -11.33 -3.50 -9.94
N ARG A 79 -12.24 -2.56 -10.27
CA ARG A 79 -12.08 -1.14 -10.00
C ARG A 79 -12.86 -0.74 -8.78
N ILE A 80 -12.21 -0.02 -7.87
CA ILE A 80 -12.76 0.47 -6.60
C ILE A 80 -12.70 1.98 -6.63
N ARG A 81 -13.83 2.64 -6.43
CA ARG A 81 -13.91 4.10 -6.38
C ARG A 81 -15.08 4.55 -5.51
N VAL A 82 -14.98 5.73 -4.96
CA VAL A 82 -16.08 6.43 -4.31
C VAL A 82 -16.63 7.44 -5.33
N LEU A 83 -17.94 7.38 -5.57
CA LEU A 83 -18.61 8.42 -6.34
C LEU A 83 -18.68 9.71 -5.52
N ASP A 84 -18.79 10.84 -6.19
CA ASP A 84 -18.94 12.13 -5.52
C ASP A 84 -20.13 12.10 -4.55
N LEU A 85 -19.85 12.45 -3.30
CA LEU A 85 -20.89 12.66 -2.31
C LEU A 85 -21.76 13.85 -2.73
N LEU A 86 -23.07 13.73 -2.58
CA LEU A 86 -24.00 14.83 -2.82
C LEU A 86 -23.59 16.05 -2.00
N ASN A 87 -23.85 17.26 -2.52
CA ASN A 87 -23.36 18.52 -1.94
C ASN A 87 -23.72 18.73 -0.47
N ASN A 88 -24.90 18.25 -0.02
CA ASN A 88 -25.32 18.35 1.38
C ASN A 88 -24.52 17.45 2.33
N ASP A 89 -23.98 16.35 1.84
CA ASP A 89 -23.20 15.39 2.63
C ASP A 89 -21.72 15.79 2.77
N LYS A 90 -21.20 16.59 1.84
CA LYS A 90 -19.80 17.10 1.89
C LYS A 90 -19.53 18.00 3.09
N ARG A 91 -20.56 18.61 3.70
CA ARG A 91 -20.41 19.55 4.83
C ARG A 91 -20.20 18.86 6.18
N LYS A 92 -20.55 17.57 6.28
CA LYS A 92 -20.37 16.81 7.52
C LYS A 92 -19.02 16.10 7.50
N PRO A 93 -18.21 16.18 8.58
CA PRO A 93 -16.97 15.45 8.64
C PRO A 93 -17.20 13.95 8.49
N ILE A 94 -16.29 13.28 7.81
CA ILE A 94 -16.27 11.80 7.73
C ILE A 94 -15.74 11.31 9.06
N THR A 95 -16.53 10.49 9.75
CA THR A 95 -16.21 10.00 11.11
C THR A 95 -15.24 8.81 11.08
N GLU A 96 -15.30 8.02 10.03
CA GLU A 96 -14.47 6.83 9.88
C GLU A 96 -13.95 6.68 8.45
N PRO A 97 -12.65 6.38 8.26
CA PRO A 97 -12.07 6.16 6.94
C PRO A 97 -12.70 4.92 6.28
N LEU A 98 -12.85 4.99 4.96
CA LEU A 98 -13.30 3.86 4.17
C LEU A 98 -12.19 2.81 4.06
N ARG A 99 -12.49 1.60 4.52
CA ARG A 99 -11.63 0.43 4.39
C ARG A 99 -12.31 -0.64 3.55
N VAL A 100 -11.57 -1.18 2.59
CA VAL A 100 -12.03 -2.28 1.75
C VAL A 100 -11.10 -3.47 1.92
N THR A 101 -11.63 -4.61 2.32
CA THR A 101 -10.87 -5.86 2.41
C THR A 101 -11.30 -6.79 1.28
N LEU A 102 -10.35 -7.22 0.51
CA LEU A 102 -10.51 -8.10 -0.64
C LEU A 102 -9.77 -9.40 -0.42
N THR A 103 -10.32 -10.49 -0.91
CA THR A 103 -9.58 -11.74 -1.09
C THR A 103 -9.68 -12.22 -2.53
N THR A 104 -8.62 -12.82 -3.05
CA THR A 104 -8.58 -13.41 -4.38
C THR A 104 -7.61 -14.59 -4.42
N PRO A 105 -7.83 -15.63 -5.23
CA PRO A 105 -6.84 -16.69 -5.41
C PRO A 105 -5.51 -16.17 -5.95
N VAL A 106 -5.57 -15.24 -6.89
CA VAL A 106 -4.41 -14.75 -7.65
C VAL A 106 -4.51 -13.23 -7.81
N LEU A 107 -3.39 -12.52 -7.67
CA LEU A 107 -3.27 -11.10 -7.96
C LEU A 107 -2.05 -10.87 -8.85
N GLN A 108 -2.23 -10.13 -9.94
CA GLN A 108 -1.17 -9.83 -10.91
C GLN A 108 -0.80 -8.34 -10.88
N ASN A 109 -1.79 -7.45 -10.96
CA ASN A 109 -1.56 -6.03 -11.07
C ASN A 109 -2.29 -5.24 -9.98
N VAL A 110 -1.60 -4.21 -9.47
CA VAL A 110 -2.15 -3.23 -8.52
C VAL A 110 -1.95 -1.83 -9.06
N VAL A 111 -3.02 -1.06 -9.17
CA VAL A 111 -2.98 0.34 -9.57
C VAL A 111 -3.64 1.17 -8.47
N LEU A 112 -2.92 2.15 -7.96
CA LEU A 112 -3.44 3.16 -7.04
C LEU A 112 -3.37 4.53 -7.71
N SER A 113 -4.51 5.20 -7.84
CA SER A 113 -4.62 6.55 -8.35
C SER A 113 -5.27 7.44 -7.30
N GLY A 114 -4.49 8.31 -6.64
CA GLY A 114 -4.92 9.18 -5.54
C GLY A 114 -3.98 9.13 -4.35
N ASN A 115 -4.53 9.36 -3.13
CA ASN A 115 -3.76 9.41 -1.89
C ASN A 115 -4.06 8.24 -0.93
N GLY A 116 -4.83 7.26 -1.38
CA GLY A 116 -5.21 6.09 -0.58
C GLY A 116 -4.03 5.18 -0.24
N MET A 117 -4.35 4.09 0.47
CA MET A 117 -3.37 3.09 0.86
C MET A 117 -3.80 1.71 0.34
N VAL A 118 -2.84 0.96 -0.24
CA VAL A 118 -3.09 -0.42 -0.65
C VAL A 118 -2.07 -1.33 0.02
N ASN A 119 -2.56 -2.31 0.78
CA ASN A 119 -1.76 -3.34 1.42
C ASN A 119 -2.04 -4.70 0.79
N VAL A 120 -1.01 -5.38 0.34
CA VAL A 120 -1.11 -6.71 -0.28
C VAL A 120 -0.23 -7.69 0.48
N ASN A 121 -0.76 -8.86 0.83
CA ASN A 121 0.04 -9.88 1.51
C ASN A 121 1.09 -10.49 0.56
N ALA A 122 0.70 -10.86 -0.66
CA ALA A 122 1.65 -11.41 -1.64
C ALA A 122 1.15 -11.24 -3.08
N ILE A 123 2.10 -11.06 -4.00
CA ILE A 123 1.90 -11.24 -5.45
C ILE A 123 2.80 -12.38 -5.88
N LYS A 124 2.19 -13.49 -6.32
CA LYS A 124 2.91 -14.68 -6.80
C LYS A 124 2.46 -14.99 -8.21
N GLN A 125 3.32 -14.71 -9.18
CA GLN A 125 3.04 -14.87 -10.60
C GLN A 125 4.22 -15.56 -11.27
N PRO A 126 3.97 -16.56 -12.16
CA PRO A 126 5.08 -17.16 -12.92
C PRO A 126 5.70 -16.17 -13.90
N ASP A 127 4.88 -15.31 -14.53
CA ASP A 127 5.33 -14.43 -15.61
C ASP A 127 5.61 -13.01 -15.11
N ALA A 128 4.58 -12.20 -14.95
CA ALA A 128 4.74 -10.77 -14.70
C ALA A 128 3.83 -10.27 -13.57
N ALA A 129 4.37 -9.34 -12.78
CA ALA A 129 3.64 -8.58 -11.77
C ALA A 129 3.89 -7.08 -11.98
N LYS A 130 2.83 -6.27 -11.82
CA LYS A 130 2.94 -4.81 -11.98
C LYS A 130 2.25 -4.06 -10.86
N ILE A 131 2.95 -3.02 -10.36
CA ILE A 131 2.40 -2.07 -9.40
C ILE A 131 2.58 -0.67 -9.97
N LEU A 132 1.50 0.11 -10.01
CA LEU A 132 1.49 1.50 -10.45
C LEU A 132 0.88 2.39 -9.36
N ILE A 133 1.59 3.44 -8.99
CA ILE A 133 1.07 4.53 -8.15
C ILE A 133 1.03 5.80 -8.98
N SER A 134 -0.11 6.49 -8.98
CA SER A 134 -0.29 7.80 -9.57
C SER A 134 -0.88 8.75 -8.53
N GLY A 135 -0.08 9.65 -7.99
CA GLY A 135 -0.45 10.58 -6.90
C GLY A 135 0.48 10.48 -5.70
N ASN A 136 -0.09 10.62 -4.48
CA ASN A 136 0.69 10.65 -3.23
C ASN A 136 0.40 9.43 -2.32
N GLY A 137 -0.34 8.45 -2.82
CA GLY A 137 -0.74 7.28 -2.05
C GLY A 137 0.41 6.33 -1.72
N LYS A 138 0.10 5.31 -0.93
CA LYS A 138 1.07 4.29 -0.50
C LYS A 138 0.63 2.89 -0.92
N VAL A 139 1.55 2.12 -1.52
CA VAL A 139 1.35 0.68 -1.76
C VAL A 139 2.40 -0.10 -0.99
N THR A 140 1.96 -1.06 -0.19
CA THR A 140 2.83 -1.99 0.54
C THR A 140 2.50 -3.42 0.08
N VAL A 141 3.51 -4.16 -0.36
CA VAL A 141 3.38 -5.59 -0.70
C VAL A 141 4.38 -6.37 0.14
N ASN A 142 3.88 -7.32 0.96
CA ASN A 142 4.79 -8.05 1.85
C ASN A 142 5.73 -9.00 1.10
N ASN A 143 5.25 -9.61 0.00
CA ASN A 143 6.08 -10.53 -0.79
C ASN A 143 5.74 -10.45 -2.28
N VAL A 144 6.76 -10.39 -3.14
CA VAL A 144 6.61 -10.45 -4.61
C VAL A 144 7.47 -11.58 -5.15
N THR A 145 6.86 -12.51 -5.88
CA THR A 145 7.55 -13.56 -6.62
C THR A 145 7.05 -13.54 -8.06
N ALA A 146 7.92 -13.21 -9.00
CA ALA A 146 7.59 -13.15 -10.42
C ALA A 146 8.85 -13.28 -11.27
N ASP A 147 8.67 -13.63 -12.52
CA ASP A 147 9.78 -13.58 -13.49
C ASP A 147 10.11 -12.11 -13.80
N GLN A 148 9.10 -11.32 -14.15
CA GLN A 148 9.20 -9.89 -14.42
C GLN A 148 8.41 -9.09 -13.39
N PHE A 149 9.03 -8.05 -12.84
CA PHE A 149 8.38 -7.14 -11.91
C PHE A 149 8.52 -5.69 -12.38
N THR A 150 7.39 -5.00 -12.51
CA THR A 150 7.36 -3.58 -12.87
C THR A 150 6.76 -2.76 -11.74
N ALA A 151 7.51 -1.74 -11.31
CA ALA A 151 7.10 -0.78 -10.28
C ALA A 151 7.17 0.64 -10.84
N ASP A 152 6.04 1.28 -11.02
CA ASP A 152 5.94 2.64 -11.55
C ASP A 152 5.36 3.58 -10.48
N ILE A 153 6.03 4.69 -10.20
CA ILE A 153 5.57 5.75 -9.29
C ILE A 153 5.56 7.07 -10.05
N ASN A 154 4.36 7.65 -10.22
CA ASN A 154 4.15 8.95 -10.82
C ASN A 154 3.59 9.91 -9.77
N GLY A 155 4.40 10.83 -9.27
CA GLY A 155 4.06 11.79 -8.20
C GLY A 155 4.94 11.64 -6.97
N ASN A 156 4.36 11.77 -5.77
CA ASN A 156 5.09 11.70 -4.49
C ASN A 156 4.71 10.44 -3.69
N GLY A 157 4.15 9.44 -4.35
CA GLY A 157 3.71 8.20 -3.73
C GLY A 157 4.85 7.35 -3.16
N GLN A 158 4.51 6.42 -2.29
CA GLN A 158 5.44 5.50 -1.67
C GLN A 158 5.12 4.06 -2.03
N MET A 159 6.13 3.29 -2.46
CA MET A 159 6.01 1.86 -2.71
C MET A 159 6.99 1.09 -1.84
N GLU A 160 6.48 0.15 -1.07
CA GLU A 160 7.28 -0.69 -0.18
C GLU A 160 7.08 -2.18 -0.51
N ILE A 161 8.19 -2.87 -0.77
CA ILE A 161 8.19 -4.32 -1.01
C ILE A 161 8.93 -4.98 0.13
N GLY A 162 8.19 -5.77 0.92
CA GLY A 162 8.67 -6.42 2.14
C GLY A 162 9.60 -7.60 1.90
N GLY A 163 9.63 -8.16 0.69
CA GLY A 163 10.53 -9.26 0.32
C GLY A 163 10.12 -9.95 -0.97
N GLY A 164 10.83 -11.03 -1.28
CA GLY A 164 10.54 -11.88 -2.43
C GLY A 164 11.71 -12.05 -3.39
N LEU A 165 11.42 -12.66 -4.53
CA LEU A 165 12.41 -12.98 -5.55
C LEU A 165 11.84 -12.69 -6.95
N VAL A 166 12.58 -11.93 -7.75
CA VAL A 166 12.22 -11.64 -9.14
C VAL A 166 13.45 -11.81 -10.03
N ARG A 167 13.26 -12.25 -11.27
CA ARG A 167 14.36 -12.33 -12.21
C ARG A 167 14.73 -10.94 -12.72
N ASP A 168 13.81 -10.27 -13.36
CA ASP A 168 14.00 -8.96 -13.96
C ASP A 168 13.07 -7.92 -13.32
N ALA A 169 13.64 -6.89 -12.72
CA ALA A 169 12.90 -5.79 -12.14
C ALA A 169 13.06 -4.52 -12.98
N ARG A 170 11.95 -3.80 -13.20
CA ARG A 170 11.94 -2.45 -13.74
C ARG A 170 11.28 -1.52 -12.75
N VAL A 171 11.99 -0.48 -12.33
CA VAL A 171 11.48 0.54 -11.41
C VAL A 171 11.57 1.90 -12.09
N THR A 172 10.45 2.61 -12.18
CA THR A 172 10.38 3.96 -12.71
C THR A 172 9.80 4.90 -11.67
N VAL A 173 10.52 5.96 -11.32
CA VAL A 173 10.01 6.99 -10.41
C VAL A 173 10.08 8.35 -11.08
N ILE A 174 8.90 8.96 -11.28
CA ILE A 174 8.74 10.28 -11.86
C ILE A 174 8.13 11.19 -10.78
N GLY A 175 8.86 12.22 -10.34
CA GLY A 175 8.46 13.13 -9.28
C GLY A 175 9.35 13.02 -8.05
N ALA A 176 8.77 13.12 -6.84
CA ALA A 176 9.47 13.01 -5.57
C ALA A 176 9.04 11.76 -4.75
N GLY A 177 8.66 10.70 -5.46
CA GLY A 177 8.21 9.45 -4.85
C GLY A 177 9.34 8.62 -4.24
N GLU A 178 8.95 7.60 -3.50
CA GLU A 178 9.88 6.70 -2.82
C GLU A 178 9.61 5.23 -3.15
N TYR A 179 10.66 4.51 -3.57
CA TYR A 179 10.64 3.07 -3.76
C TYR A 179 11.54 2.38 -2.73
N ARG A 180 10.96 1.57 -1.85
CA ARG A 180 11.62 0.76 -0.84
C ARG A 180 11.57 -0.72 -1.19
N GLY A 181 12.53 -1.19 -1.97
CA GLY A 181 12.64 -2.58 -2.41
C GLY A 181 13.90 -3.29 -1.91
N ALA A 182 14.55 -2.82 -0.85
CA ALA A 182 15.80 -3.39 -0.34
C ALA A 182 15.69 -4.86 0.12
N LYS A 183 14.49 -5.33 0.45
CA LYS A 183 14.24 -6.73 0.83
C LYS A 183 13.82 -7.62 -0.33
N LEU A 184 13.49 -7.04 -1.49
CA LEU A 184 13.22 -7.77 -2.72
C LEU A 184 14.54 -8.12 -3.40
N GLN A 185 14.78 -9.39 -3.66
CA GLN A 185 15.94 -9.85 -4.38
C GLN A 185 15.63 -9.88 -5.88
N ALA A 186 16.26 -9.01 -6.64
CA ALA A 186 16.20 -9.02 -8.09
C ALA A 186 17.51 -9.60 -8.66
N ARG A 187 17.41 -10.39 -9.73
CA ARG A 187 18.61 -10.80 -10.46
C ARG A 187 19.17 -9.64 -11.27
N LYS A 188 18.32 -8.95 -12.03
CA LYS A 188 18.65 -7.73 -12.77
C LYS A 188 17.67 -6.61 -12.46
N LEU A 189 18.14 -5.37 -12.49
CA LEU A 189 17.31 -4.19 -12.26
C LEU A 189 17.58 -3.13 -13.33
N ARG A 190 16.51 -2.56 -13.87
CA ARG A 190 16.53 -1.29 -14.58
C ARG A 190 15.81 -0.24 -13.74
N LEU A 191 16.54 0.79 -13.33
CA LEU A 191 16.03 1.87 -12.50
C LEU A 191 16.06 3.20 -13.27
N GLU A 192 14.89 3.83 -13.39
CA GLU A 192 14.74 5.12 -14.04
C GLU A 192 14.21 6.14 -13.05
N HIS A 193 14.98 7.19 -12.76
CA HIS A 193 14.58 8.34 -11.95
C HIS A 193 14.43 9.59 -12.79
N ASN A 194 13.31 10.29 -12.61
CA ASN A 194 13.08 11.62 -13.19
C ASN A 194 12.43 12.51 -12.13
N GLY A 195 13.24 13.34 -11.46
CA GLY A 195 12.81 14.21 -10.35
C GLY A 195 13.66 14.03 -9.10
N ASN A 196 13.09 14.28 -7.92
CA ASN A 196 13.78 14.21 -6.63
C ASN A 196 13.35 12.96 -5.84
N ALA A 197 13.63 11.80 -6.40
CA ALA A 197 13.15 10.53 -5.87
C ALA A 197 14.18 9.82 -4.97
N THR A 198 13.67 8.91 -4.12
CA THR A 198 14.51 8.01 -3.34
C THR A 198 14.19 6.56 -3.68
N SER A 199 15.23 5.75 -3.94
CA SER A 199 15.03 4.31 -4.21
C SER A 199 16.07 3.46 -3.51
N SER A 200 15.59 2.32 -2.99
CA SER A 200 16.45 1.26 -2.46
C SER A 200 16.09 -0.09 -3.07
N ALA A 201 17.09 -0.86 -3.50
CA ALA A 201 16.91 -2.19 -4.10
C ALA A 201 18.09 -3.11 -3.77
N THR A 202 17.87 -4.43 -3.89
CA THR A 202 18.93 -5.44 -3.77
C THR A 202 19.04 -6.25 -5.07
N VAL A 203 20.24 -6.32 -5.66
CA VAL A 203 20.45 -6.91 -6.99
C VAL A 203 21.62 -7.88 -6.96
N ALA A 204 21.44 -9.03 -7.60
CA ALA A 204 22.44 -10.09 -7.61
C ALA A 204 23.45 -9.97 -8.75
N GLU A 205 23.03 -9.54 -9.96
CA GLU A 205 23.89 -9.54 -11.17
C GLU A 205 24.21 -8.13 -11.67
N GLY A 206 23.20 -7.37 -12.10
CA GLY A 206 23.42 -6.08 -12.72
C GLY A 206 22.27 -5.10 -12.59
N THR A 207 22.63 -3.82 -12.53
CA THR A 207 21.68 -2.71 -12.42
C THR A 207 22.02 -1.64 -13.45
N ASP A 208 21.05 -1.34 -14.34
CA ASP A 208 21.11 -0.17 -15.22
C ASP A 208 20.39 1.01 -14.55
N ILE A 209 21.11 2.07 -14.22
CA ILE A 209 20.56 3.27 -13.57
C ILE A 209 20.54 4.43 -14.55
N TYR A 210 19.36 4.94 -14.85
CA TYR A 210 19.11 6.14 -15.64
C TYR A 210 18.56 7.23 -14.73
N ASN A 211 19.39 8.23 -14.39
CA ASN A 211 18.95 9.30 -13.48
C ASN A 211 18.96 10.65 -14.19
N ARG A 212 17.80 11.35 -14.18
CA ARG A 212 17.61 12.71 -14.71
C ARG A 212 17.18 13.70 -13.63
N GLY A 213 17.53 13.45 -12.39
CA GLY A 213 17.10 14.27 -11.28
C GLY A 213 18.09 14.33 -10.15
N SER A 214 17.58 14.64 -8.97
CA SER A 214 18.29 14.60 -7.69
C SER A 214 17.66 13.53 -6.80
N GLY A 215 18.21 13.32 -5.62
CA GLY A 215 17.71 12.34 -4.67
C GLY A 215 18.73 11.25 -4.36
N ASN A 216 18.26 10.15 -3.78
CA ASN A 216 19.15 9.10 -3.30
C ASN A 216 18.81 7.74 -3.92
N ILE A 217 19.83 7.04 -4.42
CA ILE A 217 19.69 5.69 -4.94
C ILE A 217 20.65 4.78 -4.17
N THR A 218 20.12 3.74 -3.53
CA THR A 218 20.91 2.75 -2.80
C THR A 218 20.68 1.36 -3.38
N ILE A 219 21.72 0.78 -3.96
CA ILE A 219 21.69 -0.57 -4.52
C ILE A 219 22.56 -1.47 -3.67
N GLY A 220 21.92 -2.40 -2.96
CA GLY A 220 22.58 -3.48 -2.22
C GLY A 220 22.78 -4.73 -3.08
N GLY A 221 23.46 -5.72 -2.50
CA GLY A 221 23.75 -7.00 -3.16
C GLY A 221 25.13 -7.05 -3.81
N LYS A 222 25.31 -8.00 -4.71
CA LYS A 222 26.60 -8.25 -5.39
C LYS A 222 26.65 -7.73 -6.83
N GLY A 223 25.52 -7.21 -7.32
CA GLY A 223 25.37 -6.75 -8.70
C GLY A 223 26.22 -5.53 -9.02
N THR A 224 26.62 -5.44 -10.28
CA THR A 224 27.39 -4.29 -10.80
C THR A 224 26.41 -3.22 -11.29
N CYS A 225 26.65 -1.94 -10.95
CA CYS A 225 25.85 -0.82 -11.39
C CYS A 225 26.48 -0.14 -12.62
N PHE A 226 25.67 -0.01 -13.68
CA PHE A 226 25.96 0.79 -14.86
C PHE A 226 25.16 2.10 -14.76
N ILE A 227 25.85 3.23 -14.63
CA ILE A 227 25.21 4.50 -14.26
C ILE A 227 25.27 5.47 -15.44
N LYS A 228 24.09 5.95 -15.87
CA LYS A 228 23.94 7.07 -16.81
C LYS A 228 23.29 8.24 -16.09
N LEU A 229 24.09 9.28 -15.82
CA LEU A 229 23.68 10.46 -15.08
C LEU A 229 23.42 11.63 -16.02
N ALA A 230 22.23 12.26 -15.84
CA ALA A 230 21.94 13.58 -16.36
C ALA A 230 21.50 14.54 -15.23
N GLY A 231 21.70 14.14 -13.95
CA GLY A 231 21.29 14.87 -12.75
C GLY A 231 22.31 14.72 -11.61
N ARG A 232 21.93 15.17 -10.40
CA ARG A 232 22.81 15.21 -9.20
C ARG A 232 22.34 14.26 -8.11
N ALA A 233 22.00 13.01 -8.45
CA ALA A 233 21.62 12.04 -7.44
C ALA A 233 22.85 11.49 -6.68
N ALA A 234 22.68 11.26 -5.37
CA ALA A 234 23.64 10.47 -4.60
C ALA A 234 23.37 8.98 -4.85
N ILE A 235 24.34 8.28 -5.45
CA ILE A 235 24.21 6.85 -5.76
C ILE A 235 25.19 6.06 -4.92
N ASN A 236 24.66 5.15 -4.11
CA ASN A 236 25.42 4.17 -3.35
C ASN A 236 25.23 2.79 -3.98
N CYS A 237 26.30 2.22 -4.51
CA CYS A 237 26.32 0.89 -5.09
C CYS A 237 27.62 0.19 -4.73
N ALA A 238 27.57 -1.09 -4.35
CA ALA A 238 28.74 -1.84 -3.91
C ALA A 238 29.81 -2.01 -4.99
N LYS A 239 29.41 -2.09 -6.27
CA LYS A 239 30.31 -2.21 -7.41
C LYS A 239 29.79 -1.37 -8.57
N ILE A 240 30.59 -0.41 -9.03
CA ILE A 240 30.26 0.44 -10.17
C ILE A 240 31.16 0.06 -11.34
N ASP A 241 30.58 -0.19 -12.52
CA ASP A 241 31.26 -0.40 -13.78
C ASP A 241 30.82 0.70 -14.74
N GLY A 242 31.79 1.40 -15.33
CA GLY A 242 31.58 2.48 -16.28
C GLY A 242 31.89 3.88 -15.75
N GLU A 243 32.22 4.81 -16.66
CA GLU A 243 32.58 6.21 -16.41
C GLU A 243 31.43 7.05 -15.86
N GLY A 244 31.07 6.81 -14.63
CA GLY A 244 30.21 7.69 -13.86
C GLY A 244 31.06 8.45 -12.85
N LYS A 245 31.75 9.53 -13.24
CA LYS A 245 32.36 10.46 -12.28
C LYS A 245 31.24 11.13 -11.51
N ALA A 246 30.91 10.58 -10.32
CA ALA A 246 30.28 11.38 -9.28
C ALA A 246 31.26 12.49 -8.87
N LYS A 247 30.94 13.73 -9.18
CA LYS A 247 31.56 14.92 -8.61
C LYS A 247 30.70 15.42 -7.47
#